data_643de66b731c74e3d64cf2878f41dc2b
#
_entry.id   643de66b731c74e3d64cf2878f41dc2b
#
_cell.length_a   1.000
_cell.length_b   1.000
_cell.length_c   1.000
_cell.angle_alpha   90.00
_cell.angle_beta   90.00
_cell.angle_gamma   90.00
#
_symmetry.space_group_name_H-M   'P 1'
#
loop_
_entity.id
_entity.type
_entity.pdbx_description
1 polymer ?
#
loop_
_entity_poly.entity_id
_entity_poly.type
_entity_poly.pdbx_seq_one_letter_code
_entity_poly.pdbx_strand_id
1 'polypeptide(L)'
;VKSDGAKTDRIPIAALAPGAPRLWHDAENNLCVDDRKGDVQAVAAAFAKAAHITRLDVVNNRVTGVPMEPRAAIGDYNSKTGIYALYTGGQGVNRFQRELNTAFNVPIDDIHVVSRDVGGGYGTRNSLYPEFALVVWAAKRLGRPVKWTGTRAEMALGDYAGRDLLT
;
A
#
# COMPACT_ATOMS: atom_id res chain seq x y z
N VAL A 1 24.67 1.37 -6.80
CA VAL A 1 23.63 2.31 -6.35
C VAL A 1 23.89 3.61 -7.08
N LYS A 2 23.08 3.94 -8.08
CA LYS A 2 23.04 5.30 -8.59
C LYS A 2 22.53 6.17 -7.47
N SER A 3 23.39 6.82 -6.76
CA SER A 3 23.03 7.92 -5.88
C SER A 3 23.28 9.24 -6.60
N ASP A 4 22.66 9.40 -7.75
CA ASP A 4 22.51 10.72 -8.37
C ASP A 4 21.39 11.52 -7.67
N GLY A 5 21.46 11.54 -6.32
CA GLY A 5 20.44 12.16 -5.46
C GLY A 5 19.15 11.37 -5.46
N ALA A 6 19.25 10.08 -5.08
CA ALA A 6 18.13 9.19 -4.74
C ALA A 6 16.85 9.40 -5.54
N LYS A 7 16.87 9.13 -6.84
CA LYS A 7 15.67 8.71 -7.52
C LYS A 7 15.32 7.31 -7.04
N THR A 8 14.44 7.19 -6.07
CA THR A 8 13.72 5.96 -5.85
C THR A 8 12.56 5.94 -6.85
N ASP A 9 12.86 5.66 -8.11
CA ASP A 9 11.83 5.46 -9.12
C ASP A 9 11.10 4.16 -8.79
N ARG A 10 10.06 4.27 -7.98
CA ARG A 10 9.15 3.16 -7.66
C ARG A 10 8.06 3.01 -8.72
N ILE A 11 8.40 3.28 -9.97
CA ILE A 11 7.44 3.16 -11.06
C ILE A 11 7.63 1.80 -11.72
N PRO A 12 6.56 1.04 -11.93
CA PRO A 12 6.65 -0.22 -12.68
C PRO A 12 7.32 0.03 -14.03
N ILE A 13 8.35 -0.74 -14.35
CA ILE A 13 9.12 -0.60 -15.61
C ILE A 13 8.18 -0.64 -16.82
N ALA A 14 7.16 -1.50 -16.78
CA ALA A 14 6.16 -1.61 -17.83
C ALA A 14 5.36 -0.32 -18.04
N ALA A 15 5.11 0.46 -17.00
CA ALA A 15 4.38 1.73 -17.09
C ALA A 15 5.23 2.87 -17.68
N LEU A 16 6.56 2.73 -17.66
CA LEU A 16 7.52 3.67 -18.23
C LEU A 16 7.94 3.32 -19.67
N ALA A 17 7.53 2.17 -20.18
CA ALA A 17 7.88 1.75 -21.53
C ALA A 17 7.38 2.75 -22.57
N PRO A 18 8.15 3.03 -23.63
CA PRO A 18 7.67 3.85 -24.73
C PRO A 18 6.34 3.32 -25.31
N GLY A 19 5.31 4.17 -25.37
CA GLY A 19 3.98 3.78 -25.83
C GLY A 19 3.11 3.08 -24.77
N ALA A 20 3.54 3.01 -23.52
CA ALA A 20 2.70 2.52 -22.44
C ALA A 20 1.41 3.36 -22.32
N PRO A 21 0.23 2.73 -22.12
CA PRO A 21 -1.01 3.46 -21.94
C PRO A 21 -0.91 4.42 -20.76
N ARG A 22 -1.45 5.61 -20.91
CA ARG A 22 -1.53 6.58 -19.82
C ARG A 22 -2.54 6.10 -18.77
N LEU A 23 -2.11 5.94 -17.52
CA LEU A 23 -2.95 5.49 -16.40
C LEU A 23 -3.75 6.65 -15.77
N TRP A 24 -3.19 7.86 -15.80
CA TRP A 24 -3.82 9.09 -15.28
C TRP A 24 -3.70 10.21 -16.30
N HIS A 25 -4.76 11.01 -16.45
CA HIS A 25 -4.81 12.06 -17.45
C HIS A 25 -3.76 13.16 -17.24
N ASP A 26 -3.42 13.44 -16.01
CA ASP A 26 -2.57 14.52 -15.52
C ASP A 26 -1.13 14.06 -15.21
N ALA A 27 -0.84 12.77 -15.33
CA ALA A 27 0.51 12.22 -15.18
C ALA A 27 1.13 11.88 -16.54
N GLU A 28 1.94 12.79 -17.09
CA GLU A 28 2.72 12.47 -18.29
C GLU A 28 3.68 11.33 -17.98
N ASN A 29 3.78 10.37 -18.88
CA ASN A 29 4.64 9.18 -18.76
C ASN A 29 4.38 8.34 -17.50
N ASN A 30 3.15 8.38 -16.96
CA ASN A 30 2.78 7.65 -15.74
C ASN A 30 3.65 7.96 -14.50
N LEU A 31 4.32 9.11 -14.49
CA LEU A 31 5.14 9.56 -13.37
C LEU A 31 4.25 10.24 -12.32
N CYS A 32 3.94 9.52 -11.23
CA CYS A 32 3.08 10.05 -10.16
C CYS A 32 3.85 10.87 -9.14
N VAL A 33 5.13 10.53 -8.91
CA VAL A 33 5.95 11.17 -7.89
C VAL A 33 7.40 11.26 -8.40
N ASP A 34 7.96 12.47 -8.42
CA ASP A 34 9.39 12.72 -8.57
C ASP A 34 9.86 13.43 -7.30
N ASP A 35 10.39 12.67 -6.35
CA ASP A 35 10.85 13.18 -5.05
C ASP A 35 12.35 12.95 -4.91
N ARG A 36 13.09 14.02 -4.61
CA ARG A 36 14.55 14.00 -4.43
C ARG A 36 14.87 14.43 -3.00
N LYS A 37 15.58 13.58 -2.28
CA LYS A 37 16.02 13.83 -0.92
C LYS A 37 17.54 13.72 -0.83
N GLY A 38 18.16 14.63 -0.08
CA GLY A 38 19.59 14.66 0.16
C GLY A 38 20.29 15.82 -0.54
N ASP A 39 21.59 15.94 -0.30
CA ASP A 39 22.45 16.96 -0.89
C ASP A 39 23.07 16.44 -2.19
N VAL A 40 22.49 16.82 -3.31
CA VAL A 40 22.93 16.40 -4.65
C VAL A 40 24.35 16.87 -4.95
N GLN A 41 24.74 18.07 -4.49
CA GLN A 41 26.08 18.62 -4.74
C GLN A 41 27.13 17.88 -3.93
N ALA A 42 26.86 17.62 -2.65
CA ALA A 42 27.77 16.84 -1.80
C ALA A 42 27.95 15.42 -2.33
N VAL A 43 26.89 14.78 -2.81
CA VAL A 43 26.95 13.45 -3.43
C VAL A 43 27.80 13.49 -4.71
N ALA A 44 27.57 14.44 -5.60
CA ALA A 44 28.36 14.58 -6.84
C ALA A 44 29.84 14.84 -6.53
N ALA A 45 30.14 15.67 -5.56
CA ALA A 45 31.51 15.95 -5.13
C ALA A 45 32.20 14.72 -4.51
N ALA A 46 31.45 13.88 -3.77
CA ALA A 46 31.97 12.63 -3.22
C ALA A 46 32.30 11.63 -4.33
N PHE A 47 31.43 11.49 -5.33
CA PHE A 47 31.70 10.64 -6.48
C PHE A 47 32.90 11.11 -7.31
N ALA A 48 33.04 12.44 -7.51
CA ALA A 48 34.18 13.00 -8.24
C ALA A 48 35.53 12.75 -7.56
N LYS A 49 35.55 12.56 -6.24
CA LYS A 49 36.74 12.29 -5.44
C LYS A 49 36.95 10.79 -5.17
N ALA A 50 36.01 9.93 -5.54
CA ALA A 50 36.09 8.52 -5.24
C ALA A 50 37.24 7.84 -6.04
N ALA A 51 38.10 7.10 -5.33
CA ALA A 51 39.19 6.37 -5.95
C ALA A 51 38.70 5.22 -6.86
N HIS A 52 37.49 4.72 -6.59
CA HIS A 52 36.86 3.66 -7.37
C HIS A 52 35.35 3.82 -7.33
N ILE A 53 34.68 3.60 -8.46
CA ILE A 53 33.22 3.60 -8.57
C ILE A 53 32.77 2.31 -9.24
N THR A 54 31.93 1.56 -8.53
CA THR A 54 31.24 0.40 -9.12
C THR A 54 29.82 0.80 -9.51
N ARG A 55 29.41 0.43 -10.72
CA ARG A 55 28.04 0.62 -11.21
C ARG A 55 27.41 -0.73 -11.47
N LEU A 56 26.16 -0.86 -11.04
CA LEU A 56 25.36 -2.05 -11.23
C LEU A 56 23.90 -1.63 -11.48
N ASP A 57 23.35 -2.04 -12.60
CA ASP A 57 21.93 -1.89 -12.88
C ASP A 57 21.21 -3.16 -12.43
N VAL A 58 20.26 -3.00 -11.51
CA VAL A 58 19.51 -4.13 -10.94
C VAL A 58 18.04 -4.01 -11.32
N VAL A 59 17.53 -5.06 -11.95
CA VAL A 59 16.08 -5.23 -12.18
C VAL A 59 15.49 -6.01 -11.03
N ASN A 60 14.58 -5.37 -10.30
CA ASN A 60 13.84 -6.01 -9.23
C ASN A 60 12.48 -6.41 -9.77
N ASN A 61 12.32 -7.66 -10.14
CA ASN A 61 11.14 -8.18 -10.80
C ASN A 61 9.87 -7.95 -9.97
N ARG A 62 8.75 -7.78 -10.67
CA ARG A 62 7.43 -7.73 -10.06
C ARG A 62 7.15 -9.05 -9.32
N VAL A 63 6.70 -8.92 -8.08
CA VAL A 63 6.29 -10.05 -7.24
C VAL A 63 5.02 -9.72 -6.48
N THR A 64 4.27 -10.74 -6.10
CA THR A 64 3.16 -10.63 -5.16
C THR A 64 3.44 -11.42 -3.89
N GLY A 65 2.89 -10.98 -2.76
CA GLY A 65 3.16 -11.58 -1.46
C GLY A 65 2.52 -12.96 -1.26
N VAL A 66 1.46 -13.26 -1.95
CA VAL A 66 0.65 -14.50 -1.87
C VAL A 66 0.56 -15.06 -0.43
N PRO A 67 0.01 -14.32 0.55
CA PRO A 67 -0.22 -14.87 1.89
C PRO A 67 -1.10 -16.13 1.82
N MET A 68 -0.85 -17.10 2.71
CA MET A 68 -1.69 -18.31 2.80
C MET A 68 -3.12 -17.98 3.18
N GLU A 69 -3.30 -17.01 4.08
CA GLU A 69 -4.61 -16.47 4.44
C GLU A 69 -5.11 -15.51 3.36
N PRO A 70 -6.29 -15.73 2.75
CA PRO A 70 -6.93 -14.72 1.91
C PRO A 70 -7.36 -13.51 2.75
N ARG A 71 -7.53 -12.35 2.11
CA ARG A 71 -8.08 -11.18 2.80
C ARG A 71 -9.50 -11.48 3.27
N ALA A 72 -9.75 -11.21 4.55
CA ALA A 72 -11.07 -11.32 5.14
C ALA A 72 -11.29 -10.18 6.12
N ALA A 73 -12.54 -9.76 6.26
CA ALA A 73 -12.91 -8.71 7.19
C ALA A 73 -14.32 -8.93 7.73
N ILE A 74 -14.52 -8.54 8.98
CA ILE A 74 -15.84 -8.36 9.57
C ILE A 74 -15.94 -6.90 10.00
N GLY A 75 -16.93 -6.19 9.47
CA GLY A 75 -17.34 -4.88 9.95
C GLY A 75 -18.48 -5.01 10.93
N ASP A 76 -18.46 -4.21 11.97
CA ASP A 76 -19.56 -4.07 12.93
C ASP A 76 -19.76 -2.60 13.32
N TYR A 77 -20.94 -2.28 13.79
CA TYR A 77 -21.30 -0.95 14.26
C TYR A 77 -22.25 -1.01 15.45
N ASN A 78 -21.83 -0.45 16.56
CA ASN A 78 -22.67 -0.34 17.73
C ASN A 78 -23.45 0.99 17.73
N SER A 79 -24.73 0.94 17.43
CA SER A 79 -25.58 2.14 17.36
C SER A 79 -25.81 2.85 18.69
N LYS A 80 -25.57 2.16 19.82
CA LYS A 80 -25.73 2.75 21.15
C LYS A 80 -24.52 3.57 21.58
N THR A 81 -23.33 3.16 21.16
CA THR A 81 -22.06 3.81 21.51
C THR A 81 -21.47 4.62 20.37
N GLY A 82 -21.94 4.44 19.14
CA GLY A 82 -21.37 5.08 17.95
C GLY A 82 -20.10 4.42 17.44
N ILE A 83 -19.63 3.31 18.04
CA ILE A 83 -18.37 2.68 17.75
C ILE A 83 -18.44 1.85 16.46
N TYR A 84 -17.52 2.10 15.55
CA TYR A 84 -17.23 1.27 14.37
C TYR A 84 -16.17 0.24 14.73
N ALA A 85 -16.38 -1.01 14.35
CA ALA A 85 -15.40 -2.06 14.58
C ALA A 85 -15.01 -2.76 13.28
N LEU A 86 -13.72 -2.98 13.09
CA LEU A 86 -13.14 -3.77 12.00
C LEU A 86 -12.32 -4.91 12.59
N TYR A 87 -12.67 -6.13 12.25
CA TYR A 87 -11.89 -7.34 12.55
C TYR A 87 -11.26 -7.85 11.25
N THR A 88 -9.94 -7.86 11.17
CA THR A 88 -9.23 -8.30 9.96
C THR A 88 -7.78 -8.69 10.27
N GLY A 89 -7.21 -9.59 9.51
CA GLY A 89 -5.77 -9.84 9.54
C GLY A 89 -4.97 -8.70 8.89
N GLY A 90 -4.03 -8.10 9.63
CA GLY A 90 -3.26 -6.99 9.12
C GLY A 90 -1.93 -6.75 9.82
N GLN A 91 -1.05 -6.00 9.18
CA GLN A 91 0.29 -5.67 9.68
C GLN A 91 0.35 -4.36 10.47
N GLY A 92 -0.77 -3.68 10.68
CA GLY A 92 -0.79 -2.39 11.38
C GLY A 92 -2.18 -1.86 11.67
N VAL A 93 -2.76 -2.24 12.81
CA VAL A 93 -4.10 -1.81 13.24
C VAL A 93 -4.23 -0.29 13.35
N ASN A 94 -3.21 0.40 13.86
CA ASN A 94 -3.21 1.87 13.99
C ASN A 94 -3.28 2.58 12.64
N ARG A 95 -2.72 1.99 11.60
CA ARG A 95 -2.82 2.54 10.25
C ARG A 95 -4.23 2.39 9.72
N PHE A 96 -4.84 1.21 9.86
CA PHE A 96 -6.22 0.97 9.44
C PHE A 96 -7.20 1.89 10.17
N GLN A 97 -6.99 2.11 11.47
CA GLN A 97 -7.78 3.04 12.26
C GLN A 97 -7.73 4.46 11.68
N ARG A 98 -6.54 4.98 11.37
CA ARG A 98 -6.37 6.32 10.77
C ARG A 98 -6.98 6.40 9.38
N GLU A 99 -6.80 5.38 8.55
CA GLU A 99 -7.35 5.36 7.20
C GLU A 99 -8.88 5.29 7.22
N LEU A 100 -9.49 4.53 8.16
CA LEU A 100 -10.95 4.54 8.38
C LEU A 100 -11.45 5.89 8.94
N ASN A 101 -10.72 6.51 9.88
CA ASN A 101 -11.02 7.85 10.38
C ASN A 101 -11.12 8.85 9.22
N THR A 102 -10.15 8.82 8.31
CA THR A 102 -10.16 9.68 7.13
C THR A 102 -11.31 9.35 6.18
N ALA A 103 -11.55 8.07 5.92
CA ALA A 103 -12.57 7.62 4.98
C ALA A 103 -14.01 7.92 5.45
N PHE A 104 -14.26 7.82 6.75
CA PHE A 104 -15.60 8.03 7.33
C PHE A 104 -15.81 9.42 7.90
N ASN A 105 -14.74 10.18 8.06
CA ASN A 105 -14.76 11.49 8.72
C ASN A 105 -15.42 11.44 10.11
N VAL A 106 -15.00 10.50 10.94
CA VAL A 106 -15.47 10.30 12.32
C VAL A 106 -14.29 10.34 13.29
N PRO A 107 -14.50 10.64 14.59
CA PRO A 107 -13.42 10.64 15.58
C PRO A 107 -12.65 9.32 15.58
N ILE A 108 -11.33 9.39 15.77
CA ILE A 108 -10.48 8.20 15.76
C ILE A 108 -10.82 7.25 16.92
N ASP A 109 -11.26 7.79 18.04
CA ASP A 109 -11.66 7.02 19.23
C ASP A 109 -12.95 6.23 19.01
N ASP A 110 -13.75 6.59 18.00
CA ASP A 110 -14.95 5.85 17.62
C ASP A 110 -14.65 4.65 16.72
N ILE A 111 -13.36 4.40 16.39
CA ILE A 111 -12.96 3.33 15.50
C ILE A 111 -12.09 2.31 16.23
N HIS A 112 -12.57 1.09 16.31
CA HIS A 112 -11.83 -0.03 16.87
C HIS A 112 -11.37 -0.98 15.76
N VAL A 113 -10.08 -1.23 15.67
CA VAL A 113 -9.51 -2.22 14.75
C VAL A 113 -8.88 -3.34 15.54
N VAL A 114 -9.29 -4.56 15.25
CA VAL A 114 -8.81 -5.77 15.92
C VAL A 114 -8.15 -6.68 14.90
N SER A 115 -6.86 -6.96 15.10
CA SER A 115 -6.13 -8.00 14.37
C SER A 115 -5.61 -9.01 15.39
N ARG A 116 -5.89 -10.27 15.13
CA ARG A 116 -5.40 -11.39 15.94
C ARG A 116 -4.30 -12.11 15.16
N ASP A 117 -4.36 -13.43 15.09
CA ASP A 117 -3.44 -14.22 14.28
C ASP A 117 -3.57 -13.88 12.79
N VAL A 118 -2.45 -13.77 12.11
CA VAL A 118 -2.39 -13.35 10.70
C VAL A 118 -1.63 -14.39 9.91
N GLY A 119 -2.28 -14.94 8.90
CA GLY A 119 -1.75 -16.00 8.04
C GLY A 119 -0.85 -15.50 6.91
N GLY A 120 0.00 -14.51 7.22
CA GLY A 120 0.98 -13.91 6.31
C GLY A 120 0.61 -12.50 5.86
N GLY A 121 1.62 -11.72 5.47
CA GLY A 121 1.42 -10.33 5.07
C GLY A 121 2.34 -9.91 3.93
N TYR A 122 3.66 -10.06 4.12
CA TYR A 122 4.69 -9.74 3.11
C TYR A 122 4.58 -8.34 2.50
N GLY A 123 4.02 -7.39 3.28
CA GLY A 123 3.71 -6.02 2.84
C GLY A 123 2.32 -5.84 2.25
N THR A 124 1.65 -6.87 1.77
CA THR A 124 0.31 -6.75 1.16
C THR A 124 -0.79 -6.47 2.19
N ARG A 125 -0.56 -6.72 3.47
CA ARG A 125 -1.50 -6.49 4.58
C ARG A 125 -1.24 -5.19 5.34
N ASN A 126 -0.48 -4.27 4.76
CA ASN A 126 -0.06 -3.05 5.46
C ASN A 126 -0.98 -1.84 5.24
N SER A 127 -1.89 -1.90 4.27
CA SER A 127 -2.83 -0.81 3.95
C SER A 127 -4.28 -1.26 4.06
N LEU A 128 -5.16 -0.32 4.36
CA LEU A 128 -6.60 -0.54 4.32
C LEU A 128 -7.04 -0.81 2.87
N TYR A 129 -7.69 -1.92 2.67
CA TYR A 129 -8.33 -2.21 1.39
C TYR A 129 -9.74 -1.65 1.34
N PRO A 130 -10.26 -1.28 0.16
CA PRO A 130 -11.62 -0.74 0.03
C PRO A 130 -12.68 -1.66 0.64
N GLU A 131 -12.54 -2.97 0.51
CA GLU A 131 -13.48 -3.95 1.04
C GLU A 131 -13.58 -3.88 2.57
N PHE A 132 -12.49 -3.53 3.27
CA PHE A 132 -12.51 -3.38 4.72
C PHE A 132 -13.36 -2.19 5.17
N ALA A 133 -13.24 -1.07 4.47
CA ALA A 133 -14.10 0.08 4.72
C ALA A 133 -15.57 -0.23 4.34
N LEU A 134 -15.79 -0.91 3.22
CA LEU A 134 -17.13 -1.25 2.75
C LEU A 134 -17.89 -2.15 3.72
N VAL A 135 -17.26 -3.15 4.34
CA VAL A 135 -17.96 -4.02 5.31
C VAL A 135 -18.34 -3.25 6.59
N VAL A 136 -17.49 -2.32 7.04
CA VAL A 136 -17.79 -1.47 8.20
C VAL A 136 -18.92 -0.49 7.89
N TRP A 137 -18.88 0.14 6.73
CA TRP A 137 -19.95 1.00 6.25
C TRP A 137 -21.29 0.26 6.11
N ALA A 138 -21.25 -0.93 5.50
CA ALA A 138 -22.43 -1.78 5.32
C ALA A 138 -23.01 -2.24 6.66
N ALA A 139 -22.17 -2.57 7.63
CA ALA A 139 -22.63 -2.94 8.97
C ALA A 139 -23.46 -1.84 9.62
N LYS A 140 -23.01 -0.59 9.53
CA LYS A 140 -23.78 0.56 10.01
C LYS A 140 -25.13 0.69 9.30
N ARG A 141 -25.15 0.56 7.98
CA ARG A 141 -26.39 0.69 7.19
C ARG A 141 -27.39 -0.42 7.44
N LEU A 142 -26.91 -1.64 7.67
CA LEU A 142 -27.74 -2.81 7.88
C LEU A 142 -28.09 -3.06 9.35
N GLY A 143 -27.45 -2.36 10.29
CA GLY A 143 -27.62 -2.55 11.74
C GLY A 143 -27.20 -3.95 12.22
N ARG A 144 -26.27 -4.60 11.54
CA ARG A 144 -25.74 -5.92 11.88
C ARG A 144 -24.33 -6.12 11.33
N PRO A 145 -23.52 -7.03 11.92
CA PRO A 145 -22.20 -7.33 11.40
C PRO A 145 -22.25 -7.83 9.95
N VAL A 146 -21.25 -7.40 9.17
CA VAL A 146 -21.06 -7.80 7.77
C VAL A 146 -19.70 -8.44 7.61
N LYS A 147 -19.66 -9.64 7.04
CA LYS A 147 -18.42 -10.38 6.74
C LYS A 147 -18.18 -10.41 5.24
N TRP A 148 -16.93 -10.25 4.87
CA TRP A 148 -16.41 -10.50 3.53
C TRP A 148 -15.16 -11.38 3.60
N THR A 149 -14.98 -12.23 2.62
CA THR A 149 -13.76 -13.04 2.44
C THR A 149 -13.46 -13.10 0.95
N GLY A 150 -12.28 -12.63 0.57
CA GLY A 150 -11.84 -12.68 -0.81
C GLY A 150 -11.46 -14.07 -1.27
N THR A 151 -11.64 -14.32 -2.55
CA THR A 151 -11.15 -15.53 -3.18
C THR A 151 -9.65 -15.47 -3.43
N ARG A 152 -8.99 -16.59 -3.67
CA ARG A 152 -7.57 -16.63 -4.03
C ARG A 152 -7.28 -15.86 -5.32
N ALA A 153 -8.17 -15.92 -6.29
CA ALA A 153 -8.05 -15.19 -7.55
C ALA A 153 -8.12 -13.68 -7.34
N GLU A 154 -9.05 -13.19 -6.52
CA GLU A 154 -9.14 -11.77 -6.17
C GLU A 154 -7.87 -11.28 -5.46
N MET A 155 -7.27 -12.12 -4.59
CA MET A 155 -6.01 -11.77 -3.93
C MET A 155 -4.86 -11.64 -4.93
N ALA A 156 -4.76 -12.57 -5.88
CA ALA A 156 -3.71 -12.55 -6.89
C ALA A 156 -3.80 -11.31 -7.81
N LEU A 157 -5.00 -10.82 -8.07
CA LEU A 157 -5.25 -9.67 -8.93
C LEU A 157 -5.28 -8.33 -8.18
N GLY A 158 -5.81 -8.31 -6.97
CA GLY A 158 -6.14 -7.10 -6.24
C GLY A 158 -5.24 -6.77 -5.06
N ASP A 159 -4.36 -7.68 -4.64
CA ASP A 159 -3.40 -7.37 -3.57
C ASP A 159 -2.34 -6.38 -4.08
N TYR A 160 -1.93 -5.46 -3.21
CA TYR A 160 -0.84 -4.55 -3.52
C TYR A 160 0.40 -5.36 -3.89
N ALA A 161 0.80 -5.29 -5.14
CA ALA A 161 2.03 -5.88 -5.61
C ALA A 161 3.18 -4.92 -5.33
N GLY A 162 4.26 -5.46 -4.81
CA GLY A 162 5.50 -4.72 -4.65
C GLY A 162 6.48 -4.99 -5.77
N ARG A 163 7.48 -4.09 -5.86
CA ARG A 163 8.63 -4.21 -6.75
C ARG A 163 8.28 -3.91 -8.22
N ASP A 164 9.00 -4.44 -9.18
CA ASP A 164 9.03 -4.00 -10.57
C ASP A 164 9.78 -2.67 -10.69
N LEU A 165 11.02 -2.65 -10.21
CA LEU A 165 11.85 -1.48 -10.08
C LEU A 165 13.16 -1.67 -10.86
N LEU A 166 13.64 -0.61 -11.49
CA LEU A 166 15.01 -0.49 -11.97
C LEU A 166 15.81 0.36 -10.98
N THR A 167 16.93 -0.13 -10.51
CA THR A 167 17.80 0.56 -9.54
C THR A 167 19.22 0.61 -10.04
#